data_6a517580facd74a0605895c186290a0d
#
_entry.id   6a517580facd74a0605895c186290a0d
#
_cell.length_a   1.000
_cell.length_b   1.000
_cell.length_c   1.000
_cell.angle_alpha   90.00
_cell.angle_beta   90.00
_cell.angle_gamma   90.00
#
_symmetry.space_group_name_H-M   'P 1'
#
loop_
_entity.id
_entity.type
_entity.pdbx_description
1 polymer ?
#
loop_
_entity_poly.entity_id
_entity_poly.type
_entity_poly.pdbx_seq_one_letter_code
_entity_poly.pdbx_strand_id
1 'polypeptide(L)'
;MARQIGERLLNLGLVYFTQRPELLFAKVESFLTAAFDIEMSINNEAKELLAKYEQEMDKSQIDSHKMFLMIKKKLIRERNLILQSDPTLSADDKINHLAHLIQQGLDRDPDVDMKADSAALLSTIKQVLTLEMQQEEAIREMVKKRLASYKRTIFEGTPEWDLLYQKTLSEMMNKKGLG
;
A
#
# COMPACT_ATOMS: atom_id res chain seq x y z
N MET A 1 -0.20 11.23 -2.10
CA MET A 1 0.32 10.71 -0.79
C MET A 1 1.73 11.22 -0.45
N ALA A 2 2.84 10.77 -1.08
CA ALA A 2 4.22 11.16 -0.72
C ALA A 2 4.46 12.67 -0.73
N ARG A 3 4.03 13.35 -1.78
CA ARG A 3 4.11 14.82 -1.90
C ARG A 3 3.38 15.54 -0.77
N GLN A 4 2.18 15.11 -0.42
CA GLN A 4 1.38 15.73 0.65
C GLN A 4 2.00 15.53 2.03
N ILE A 5 2.63 14.37 2.28
CA ILE A 5 3.41 14.15 3.50
C ILE A 5 4.57 15.15 3.54
N GLY A 6 5.39 15.20 2.50
CA GLY A 6 6.53 16.10 2.42
C GLY A 6 6.14 17.58 2.57
N GLU A 7 5.13 18.04 1.84
CA GLU A 7 4.60 19.40 1.96
C GLU A 7 4.12 19.72 3.37
N ARG A 8 3.40 18.79 4.01
CA ARG A 8 2.89 18.99 5.36
C ARG A 8 4.02 19.10 6.38
N LEU A 9 5.04 18.25 6.27
CA LEU A 9 6.20 18.26 7.16
C LEU A 9 7.01 19.56 7.06
N LEU A 10 7.22 20.05 5.83
CA LEU A 10 7.92 21.32 5.58
C LEU A 10 7.10 22.52 6.05
N ASN A 11 5.80 22.57 5.71
CA ASN A 11 4.93 23.71 6.04
C ASN A 11 4.71 23.87 7.55
N LEU A 12 4.73 22.79 8.31
CA LEU A 12 4.64 22.81 9.76
C LEU A 12 6.00 23.02 10.46
N GLY A 13 7.09 23.09 9.68
CA GLY A 13 8.44 23.23 10.23
C GLY A 13 8.90 22.03 11.07
N LEU A 14 8.34 20.83 10.81
CA LEU A 14 8.68 19.60 11.53
C LEU A 14 10.02 19.02 11.09
N VAL A 15 10.38 19.29 9.84
CA VAL A 15 11.68 18.97 9.25
C VAL A 15 12.23 20.19 8.52
N TYR A 16 13.54 20.31 8.54
CA TYR A 16 14.29 21.19 7.63
C TYR A 16 14.99 20.30 6.60
N PHE A 17 14.86 20.66 5.33
CA PHE A 17 15.45 19.92 4.22
C PHE A 17 16.39 20.85 3.45
N THR A 18 17.64 20.43 3.28
CA THR A 18 18.71 21.27 2.72
C THR A 18 18.65 21.40 1.20
N GLN A 19 17.87 20.53 0.56
CA GLN A 19 17.74 20.40 -0.88
C GLN A 19 16.38 20.94 -1.38
N ARG A 20 16.07 20.71 -2.67
CA ARG A 20 14.78 21.07 -3.24
C ARG A 20 13.65 20.19 -2.64
N PRO A 21 12.48 20.78 -2.34
CA PRO A 21 11.36 20.05 -1.76
C PRO A 21 10.95 18.78 -2.53
N GLU A 22 11.09 18.78 -3.86
CA GLU A 22 10.73 17.64 -4.71
C GLU A 22 11.57 16.40 -4.40
N LEU A 23 12.81 16.58 -3.96
CA LEU A 23 13.67 15.48 -3.56
C LEU A 23 13.21 14.85 -2.23
N LEU A 24 12.67 15.64 -1.31
CA LEU A 24 12.05 15.11 -0.10
C LEU A 24 10.82 14.26 -0.46
N PHE A 25 9.99 14.73 -1.40
CA PHE A 25 8.83 13.96 -1.86
C PHE A 25 9.24 12.63 -2.49
N ALA A 26 10.28 12.64 -3.33
CA ALA A 26 10.83 11.42 -3.93
C ALA A 26 11.41 10.47 -2.88
N LYS A 27 12.04 10.98 -1.82
CA LYS A 27 12.52 10.14 -0.71
C LYS A 27 11.35 9.48 0.04
N VAL A 28 10.31 10.24 0.39
CA VAL A 28 9.10 9.68 1.01
C VAL A 28 8.44 8.64 0.11
N GLU A 29 8.39 8.90 -1.20
CA GLU A 29 7.86 7.95 -2.19
C GLU A 29 8.67 6.65 -2.20
N SER A 30 10.01 6.75 -2.17
CA SER A 30 10.88 5.56 -2.15
C SER A 30 10.66 4.70 -0.90
N PHE A 31 10.42 5.30 0.27
CA PHE A 31 10.12 4.55 1.48
C PHE A 31 8.79 3.79 1.40
N LEU A 32 7.76 4.42 0.82
CA LEU A 32 6.48 3.78 0.57
C LEU A 32 6.61 2.66 -0.47
N THR A 33 7.31 2.91 -1.57
CA THR A 33 7.53 1.92 -2.62
C THR A 33 8.25 0.70 -2.08
N ALA A 34 9.30 0.87 -1.26
CA ALA A 34 10.02 -0.24 -0.65
C ALA A 34 9.11 -1.15 0.19
N ALA A 35 8.11 -0.59 0.89
CA ALA A 35 7.14 -1.36 1.65
C ALA A 35 6.25 -2.23 0.73
N PHE A 36 5.83 -1.69 -0.42
CA PHE A 36 5.04 -2.43 -1.41
C PHE A 36 5.87 -3.46 -2.19
N ASP A 37 7.15 -3.18 -2.45
CA ASP A 37 8.07 -4.13 -3.10
C ASP A 37 8.28 -5.39 -2.25
N ILE A 38 8.38 -5.24 -0.94
CA ILE A 38 8.42 -6.38 -0.01
C ILE A 38 7.15 -7.23 -0.18
N GLU A 39 5.99 -6.61 -0.25
CA GLU A 39 4.73 -7.31 -0.44
C GLU A 39 4.66 -8.06 -1.78
N MET A 40 5.10 -7.42 -2.84
CA MET A 40 5.16 -8.04 -4.18
C MET A 40 6.14 -9.23 -4.19
N SER A 41 7.29 -9.10 -3.54
CA SER A 41 8.27 -10.17 -3.39
C SER A 41 7.68 -11.40 -2.67
N ILE A 42 6.95 -11.18 -1.56
CA ILE A 42 6.26 -12.25 -0.82
C ILE A 42 5.19 -12.93 -1.67
N ASN A 43 4.42 -12.16 -2.43
CA ASN A 43 3.40 -12.71 -3.32
C ASN A 43 4.01 -13.59 -4.44
N ASN A 44 5.12 -13.14 -5.03
CA ASN A 44 5.81 -13.90 -6.07
C ASN A 44 6.41 -15.18 -5.52
N GLU A 45 7.08 -15.11 -4.37
CA GLU A 45 7.63 -16.30 -3.71
C GLU A 45 6.55 -17.31 -3.31
N ALA A 46 5.41 -16.82 -2.81
CA ALA A 46 4.28 -17.71 -2.49
C ALA A 46 3.73 -18.41 -3.74
N LYS A 47 3.68 -17.73 -4.90
CA LYS A 47 3.30 -18.34 -6.19
C LYS A 47 4.32 -19.37 -6.67
N GLU A 48 5.61 -19.08 -6.54
CA GLU A 48 6.67 -20.02 -6.91
C GLU A 48 6.64 -21.28 -6.04
N LEU A 49 6.43 -21.12 -4.74
CA LEU A 49 6.27 -22.26 -3.84
C LEU A 49 5.01 -23.07 -4.16
N LEU A 50 3.89 -22.38 -4.44
CA LEU A 50 2.65 -23.06 -4.83
C LEU A 50 2.87 -23.92 -6.08
N ALA A 51 3.52 -23.39 -7.12
CA ALA A 51 3.80 -24.11 -8.36
C ALA A 51 4.64 -25.38 -8.13
N LYS A 52 5.54 -25.38 -7.14
CA LYS A 52 6.33 -26.58 -6.78
C LYS A 52 5.49 -27.69 -6.17
N TYR A 53 4.38 -27.33 -5.53
CA TYR A 53 3.49 -28.27 -4.85
C TYR A 53 2.27 -28.68 -5.68
N GLU A 54 2.08 -28.12 -6.91
CA GLU A 54 0.92 -28.40 -7.76
C GLU A 54 0.72 -29.91 -8.02
N GLN A 55 1.78 -30.65 -8.28
CA GLN A 55 1.71 -32.12 -8.51
C GLN A 55 1.27 -32.91 -7.28
N GLU A 56 1.54 -32.42 -6.08
CA GLU A 56 1.11 -33.04 -4.83
C GLU A 56 -0.33 -32.64 -4.45
N MET A 57 -0.74 -31.44 -4.87
CA MET A 57 -2.09 -30.89 -4.62
C MET A 57 -3.17 -31.61 -5.41
N ASP A 58 -2.91 -32.00 -6.67
CA ASP A 58 -3.84 -32.78 -7.50
C ASP A 58 -4.25 -34.10 -6.83
N LYS A 59 -3.39 -34.64 -5.96
CA LYS A 59 -3.68 -35.85 -5.17
C LYS A 59 -4.49 -35.58 -3.90
N SER A 60 -4.45 -34.35 -3.38
CA SER A 60 -5.01 -34.03 -2.06
C SER A 60 -6.31 -33.22 -2.10
N GLN A 61 -6.81 -32.85 -3.29
CA GLN A 61 -8.03 -32.03 -3.48
C GLN A 61 -8.01 -30.69 -2.72
N ILE A 62 -6.82 -30.12 -2.46
CA ILE A 62 -6.66 -28.83 -1.79
C ILE A 62 -6.83 -27.72 -2.82
N ASP A 63 -7.66 -26.73 -2.49
CA ASP A 63 -7.85 -25.53 -3.30
C ASP A 63 -6.54 -24.71 -3.39
N SER A 64 -6.09 -24.43 -4.62
CA SER A 64 -4.87 -23.68 -4.91
C SER A 64 -4.85 -22.31 -4.24
N HIS A 65 -6.00 -21.62 -4.20
CA HIS A 65 -6.10 -20.32 -3.55
C HIS A 65 -5.90 -20.43 -2.03
N LYS A 66 -6.50 -21.45 -1.41
CA LYS A 66 -6.34 -21.71 0.03
C LYS A 66 -4.88 -22.03 0.37
N MET A 67 -4.22 -22.85 -0.45
CA MET A 67 -2.80 -23.18 -0.28
C MET A 67 -1.92 -21.93 -0.44
N PHE A 68 -2.16 -21.10 -1.46
CA PHE A 68 -1.46 -19.83 -1.66
C PHE A 68 -1.54 -18.93 -0.40
N LEU A 69 -2.74 -18.77 0.16
CA LEU A 69 -2.93 -17.98 1.38
C LEU A 69 -2.18 -18.55 2.59
N MET A 70 -2.12 -19.89 2.71
CA MET A 70 -1.37 -20.56 3.78
C MET A 70 0.13 -20.35 3.63
N ILE A 71 0.67 -20.49 2.43
CA ILE A 71 2.10 -20.24 2.13
C ILE A 71 2.44 -18.77 2.42
N LYS A 72 1.65 -17.83 1.90
CA LYS A 72 1.84 -16.41 2.14
C LYS A 72 1.84 -16.09 3.65
N LYS A 73 0.87 -16.59 4.40
CA LYS A 73 0.79 -16.39 5.85
C LYS A 73 2.01 -16.97 6.58
N LYS A 74 2.53 -18.11 6.15
CA LYS A 74 3.75 -18.71 6.70
C LYS A 74 4.96 -17.82 6.47
N LEU A 75 5.19 -17.35 5.23
CA LEU A 75 6.29 -16.45 4.88
C LEU A 75 6.25 -15.14 5.68
N ILE A 76 5.09 -14.52 5.81
CA ILE A 76 4.88 -13.31 6.61
C ILE A 76 5.30 -13.54 8.06
N ARG A 77 4.86 -14.65 8.65
CA ARG A 77 5.15 -14.99 10.05
C ARG A 77 6.62 -15.29 10.26
N GLU A 78 7.24 -16.10 9.40
CA GLU A 78 8.66 -16.49 9.51
C GLU A 78 9.60 -15.29 9.39
N ARG A 79 9.22 -14.27 8.60
CA ARG A 79 10.02 -13.07 8.40
C ARG A 79 9.58 -11.90 9.28
N ASN A 80 8.58 -12.09 10.13
CA ASN A 80 8.02 -11.05 10.99
C ASN A 80 7.66 -9.76 10.23
N LEU A 81 7.00 -9.91 9.07
CA LEU A 81 6.67 -8.80 8.18
C LEU A 81 5.29 -8.24 8.49
N ILE A 82 5.11 -6.94 8.23
CA ILE A 82 3.82 -6.25 8.23
C ILE A 82 3.51 -5.87 6.79
N LEU A 83 2.48 -6.50 6.20
CA LEU A 83 2.06 -6.22 4.83
C LEU A 83 0.75 -5.44 4.80
N GLN A 84 0.63 -4.55 3.83
CA GLN A 84 -0.58 -3.75 3.64
C GLN A 84 -1.80 -4.61 3.24
N SER A 85 -1.57 -5.73 2.56
CA SER A 85 -2.61 -6.69 2.17
C SER A 85 -2.96 -7.71 3.27
N ASP A 86 -2.31 -7.68 4.44
CA ASP A 86 -2.63 -8.61 5.53
C ASP A 86 -4.04 -8.31 6.07
N PRO A 87 -5.03 -9.23 5.91
CA PRO A 87 -6.39 -9.00 6.38
C PRO A 87 -6.54 -9.10 7.90
N THR A 88 -5.51 -9.60 8.60
CA THR A 88 -5.52 -9.75 10.07
C THR A 88 -5.12 -8.47 10.80
N LEU A 89 -4.51 -7.53 10.08
CA LEU A 89 -4.08 -6.23 10.62
C LEU A 89 -5.18 -5.18 10.45
N SER A 90 -5.36 -4.37 11.48
CA SER A 90 -6.24 -3.21 11.39
C SER A 90 -5.68 -2.14 10.45
N ALA A 91 -6.54 -1.25 9.96
CA ALA A 91 -6.10 -0.09 9.17
C ALA A 91 -5.10 0.77 9.96
N ASP A 92 -5.31 0.92 11.27
CA ASP A 92 -4.43 1.70 12.14
C ASP A 92 -3.03 1.06 12.26
N ASP A 93 -2.94 -0.27 12.37
CA ASP A 93 -1.65 -0.97 12.42
C ASP A 93 -0.86 -0.78 11.12
N LYS A 94 -1.54 -0.84 9.98
CA LYS A 94 -0.95 -0.60 8.66
C LYS A 94 -0.45 0.83 8.51
N ILE A 95 -1.26 1.81 8.91
CA ILE A 95 -0.88 3.23 8.91
C ILE A 95 0.30 3.46 9.86
N ASN A 96 0.26 2.90 11.06
CA ASN A 96 1.34 2.98 12.03
C ASN A 96 2.65 2.45 11.44
N HIS A 97 2.61 1.30 10.80
CA HIS A 97 3.79 0.70 10.17
C HIS A 97 4.39 1.61 9.09
N LEU A 98 3.57 2.09 8.15
CA LEU A 98 4.04 3.00 7.09
C LEU A 98 4.59 4.30 7.66
N ALA A 99 3.93 4.87 8.67
CA ALA A 99 4.40 6.11 9.30
C ALA A 99 5.75 5.94 9.97
N HIS A 100 5.98 4.81 10.64
CA HIS A 100 7.29 4.50 11.24
C HIS A 100 8.37 4.26 10.18
N LEU A 101 8.05 3.60 9.06
CA LEU A 101 9.01 3.43 7.95
C LEU A 101 9.45 4.78 7.38
N ILE A 102 8.50 5.69 7.14
CA ILE A 102 8.80 7.03 6.65
C ILE A 102 9.64 7.79 7.67
N GLN A 103 9.23 7.79 8.94
CA GLN A 103 9.98 8.46 10.01
C GLN A 103 11.42 7.95 10.10
N GLN A 104 11.62 6.64 10.15
CA GLN A 104 12.95 6.04 10.22
C GLN A 104 13.79 6.34 8.97
N GLY A 105 13.16 6.38 7.80
CA GLY A 105 13.81 6.76 6.56
C GLY A 105 14.30 8.21 6.59
N LEU A 106 13.46 9.12 7.06
CA LEU A 106 13.81 10.54 7.21
C LEU A 106 14.88 10.78 8.27
N ASP A 107 14.81 10.07 9.42
CA ASP A 107 15.77 10.19 10.52
C ASP A 107 17.19 9.75 10.11
N ARG A 108 17.30 8.81 9.18
CA ARG A 108 18.59 8.33 8.66
C ARG A 108 19.13 9.14 7.48
N ASP A 109 18.33 10.05 6.95
CA ASP A 109 18.69 10.81 5.76
C ASP A 109 19.55 12.02 6.13
N PRO A 110 20.78 12.15 5.61
CA PRO A 110 21.68 13.24 5.98
C PRO A 110 21.23 14.64 5.50
N ASP A 111 20.32 14.72 4.54
CA ASP A 111 19.77 15.95 4.02
C ASP A 111 18.56 16.44 4.85
N VAL A 112 18.06 15.63 5.78
CA VAL A 112 16.90 15.94 6.62
C VAL A 112 17.35 16.25 8.05
N ASP A 113 17.02 17.46 8.50
CA ASP A 113 17.21 17.87 9.90
C ASP A 113 15.84 17.85 10.61
N MET A 114 15.70 16.97 11.58
CA MET A 114 14.48 16.80 12.36
C MET A 114 14.35 17.96 13.36
N LYS A 115 13.32 18.79 13.20
CA LYS A 115 13.09 19.97 14.06
C LYS A 115 12.06 19.75 15.17
N ALA A 116 11.19 18.76 14.98
CA ALA A 116 10.15 18.41 15.93
C ALA A 116 10.51 17.11 16.68
N ASP A 117 9.79 16.90 17.79
CA ASP A 117 9.85 15.61 18.45
C ASP A 117 9.25 14.49 17.57
N SER A 118 9.68 13.28 17.83
CA SER A 118 9.28 12.08 17.11
C SER A 118 7.76 11.86 17.10
N ALA A 119 7.06 12.24 18.16
CA ALA A 119 5.63 12.05 18.30
C ALA A 119 4.83 13.01 17.41
N ALA A 120 5.24 14.29 17.33
CA ALA A 120 4.60 15.27 16.46
C ALA A 120 4.77 14.91 14.98
N LEU A 121 5.98 14.49 14.58
CA LEU A 121 6.26 14.02 13.24
C LEU A 121 5.41 12.81 12.87
N LEU A 122 5.41 11.79 13.71
CA LEU A 122 4.66 10.56 13.50
C LEU A 122 3.16 10.82 13.41
N SER A 123 2.62 11.66 14.29
CA SER A 123 1.20 12.07 14.28
C SER A 123 0.83 12.73 12.96
N THR A 124 1.68 13.63 12.46
CA THR A 124 1.44 14.32 11.18
C THR A 124 1.46 13.36 10.01
N ILE A 125 2.43 12.47 9.93
CA ILE A 125 2.51 11.45 8.88
C ILE A 125 1.26 10.56 8.91
N LYS A 126 0.84 10.07 10.08
CA LYS A 126 -0.37 9.25 10.25
C LYS A 126 -1.62 9.97 9.78
N GLN A 127 -1.79 11.25 10.12
CA GLN A 127 -2.93 12.04 9.67
C GLN A 127 -3.03 12.10 8.15
N VAL A 128 -1.91 12.37 7.48
CA VAL A 128 -1.90 12.41 6.01
C VAL A 128 -2.20 11.04 5.42
N LEU A 129 -1.55 9.98 5.92
CA LEU A 129 -1.78 8.61 5.46
C LEU A 129 -3.26 8.20 5.62
N THR A 130 -3.87 8.51 6.78
CA THR A 130 -5.27 8.21 7.04
C THR A 130 -6.20 8.90 6.04
N LEU A 131 -6.00 10.19 5.79
CA LEU A 131 -6.80 10.95 4.83
C LEU A 131 -6.67 10.39 3.41
N GLU A 132 -5.46 10.09 2.98
CA GLU A 132 -5.20 9.54 1.65
C GLU A 132 -5.82 8.16 1.47
N MET A 133 -5.65 7.26 2.45
CA MET A 133 -6.24 5.91 2.40
C MET A 133 -7.77 5.95 2.40
N GLN A 134 -8.38 6.86 3.17
CA GLN A 134 -9.84 7.06 3.14
C GLN A 134 -10.33 7.57 1.79
N GLN A 135 -9.58 8.48 1.15
CA GLN A 135 -9.91 8.97 -0.19
C GLN A 135 -9.80 7.87 -1.25
N GLU A 136 -8.75 7.06 -1.20
CA GLU A 136 -8.58 5.92 -2.09
C GLU A 136 -9.71 4.90 -1.94
N GLU A 137 -10.09 4.56 -0.70
CA GLU A 137 -11.18 3.62 -0.45
C GLU A 137 -12.52 4.18 -0.94
N ALA A 138 -12.78 5.45 -0.73
CA ALA A 138 -13.98 6.11 -1.27
C ALA A 138 -14.03 6.04 -2.81
N ILE A 139 -12.87 6.17 -3.49
CA ILE A 139 -12.80 6.03 -4.94
C ILE A 139 -13.07 4.58 -5.36
N ARG A 140 -12.47 3.61 -4.68
CA ARG A 140 -12.68 2.17 -4.95
C ARG A 140 -14.16 1.79 -4.80
N GLU A 141 -14.81 2.25 -3.75
CA GLU A 141 -16.23 2.02 -3.55
C GLU A 141 -17.11 2.68 -4.65
N MET A 142 -16.74 3.88 -5.10
CA MET A 142 -17.42 4.51 -6.24
C MET A 142 -17.24 3.72 -7.55
N VAL A 143 -16.04 3.16 -7.77
CA VAL A 143 -15.75 2.29 -8.92
C VAL A 143 -16.63 1.04 -8.87
N LYS A 144 -16.67 0.33 -7.73
CA LYS A 144 -17.51 -0.85 -7.54
C LYS A 144 -18.98 -0.56 -7.79
N LYS A 145 -19.50 0.54 -7.22
CA LYS A 145 -20.89 0.98 -7.45
C LYS A 145 -21.18 1.27 -8.92
N ARG A 146 -20.23 1.91 -9.63
CA ARG A 146 -20.38 2.18 -11.06
C ARG A 146 -20.39 0.90 -11.88
N LEU A 147 -19.53 -0.07 -11.59
CA LEU A 147 -19.52 -1.38 -12.26
C LEU A 147 -20.81 -2.17 -11.99
N ALA A 148 -21.31 -2.14 -10.76
CA ALA A 148 -22.58 -2.77 -10.40
C ALA A 148 -23.79 -2.14 -11.11
N SER A 149 -23.71 -0.89 -11.57
CA SER A 149 -24.77 -0.20 -12.30
C SER A 149 -24.85 -0.54 -13.80
N TYR A 150 -23.93 -1.34 -14.32
CA TYR A 150 -23.96 -1.74 -15.73
C TYR A 150 -25.14 -2.69 -16.00
N LYS A 151 -25.75 -2.56 -17.17
CA LYS A 151 -26.89 -3.41 -17.58
C LYS A 151 -26.57 -4.90 -17.62
N ARG A 152 -25.30 -5.24 -17.82
CA ARG A 152 -24.79 -6.60 -17.82
C ARG A 152 -24.07 -6.86 -16.50
N THR A 153 -24.41 -7.96 -15.84
CA THR A 153 -23.72 -8.40 -14.63
C THR A 153 -22.29 -8.80 -14.96
N ILE A 154 -21.33 -8.11 -14.33
CA ILE A 154 -19.90 -8.40 -14.45
C ILE A 154 -19.46 -8.93 -13.09
N PHE A 155 -18.98 -10.17 -13.06
CA PHE A 155 -18.60 -10.83 -11.81
C PHE A 155 -17.19 -10.42 -11.37
N GLU A 156 -17.07 -10.01 -10.10
CA GLU A 156 -15.79 -9.72 -9.46
C GLU A 156 -14.85 -10.93 -9.55
N GLY A 157 -13.56 -10.69 -9.83
CA GLY A 157 -12.55 -11.74 -10.01
C GLY A 157 -12.47 -12.35 -11.41
N THR A 158 -13.24 -11.83 -12.38
CA THR A 158 -13.08 -12.21 -13.80
C THR A 158 -12.11 -11.24 -14.51
N PRO A 159 -11.40 -11.69 -15.58
CA PRO A 159 -10.53 -10.80 -16.36
C PRO A 159 -11.25 -9.58 -16.94
N GLU A 160 -12.54 -9.73 -17.28
CA GLU A 160 -13.38 -8.62 -17.76
C GLU A 160 -13.61 -7.59 -16.63
N TRP A 161 -13.91 -8.06 -15.43
CA TRP A 161 -14.09 -7.20 -14.27
C TRP A 161 -12.81 -6.44 -13.95
N ASP A 162 -11.66 -7.11 -13.93
CA ASP A 162 -10.36 -6.49 -13.65
C ASP A 162 -10.04 -5.39 -14.65
N LEU A 163 -10.26 -5.64 -15.95
CA LEU A 163 -10.04 -4.65 -17.01
C LEU A 163 -10.93 -3.41 -16.84
N LEU A 164 -12.22 -3.62 -16.58
CA LEU A 164 -13.18 -2.52 -16.41
C LEU A 164 -12.94 -1.77 -15.11
N TYR A 165 -12.56 -2.48 -14.05
CA TYR A 165 -12.20 -1.88 -12.77
C TYR A 165 -11.01 -0.93 -12.93
N GLN A 166 -9.92 -1.39 -13.52
CA GLN A 166 -8.70 -0.58 -13.76
C GLN A 166 -9.01 0.63 -14.63
N LYS A 167 -9.76 0.45 -15.71
CA LYS A 167 -10.17 1.56 -16.58
C LYS A 167 -10.99 2.60 -15.82
N THR A 168 -12.02 2.16 -15.08
CA THR A 168 -12.93 3.06 -14.35
C THR A 168 -12.18 3.75 -13.21
N LEU A 169 -11.27 3.05 -12.53
CA LEU A 169 -10.42 3.60 -11.49
C LEU A 169 -9.54 4.73 -12.04
N SER A 170 -8.84 4.48 -13.15
CA SER A 170 -7.99 5.49 -13.81
C SER A 170 -8.80 6.71 -14.24
N GLU A 171 -10.00 6.52 -14.81
CA GLU A 171 -10.89 7.63 -15.17
C GLU A 171 -11.31 8.47 -13.96
N MET A 172 -11.60 7.84 -12.82
CA MET A 172 -12.00 8.52 -11.59
C MET A 172 -10.85 9.25 -10.92
N MET A 173 -9.67 8.64 -10.90
CA MET A 173 -8.44 9.25 -10.39
C MET A 173 -8.08 10.51 -11.18
N ASN A 174 -8.08 10.42 -12.51
CA ASN A 174 -7.80 11.57 -13.39
C ASN A 174 -8.81 12.71 -13.20
N LYS A 175 -10.11 12.40 -13.06
CA LYS A 175 -11.13 13.43 -12.80
C LYS A 175 -10.96 14.16 -11.48
N LYS A 176 -10.35 13.52 -10.49
CA LYS A 176 -10.06 14.13 -9.18
C LYS A 176 -8.68 14.80 -9.10
N GLY A 177 -7.90 14.78 -10.19
CA GLY A 177 -6.53 15.31 -10.18
C GLY A 177 -5.55 14.50 -9.34
N LEU A 178 -5.85 13.21 -9.14
CA LEU A 178 -5.06 12.27 -8.35
C LEU A 178 -4.30 11.26 -9.24
N GLY A 179 -4.32 11.47 -10.57
CA GLY A 179 -3.61 10.65 -11.55
C GLY A 179 -2.24 11.19 -11.91
#